data_229d29cef735f5564dcae4cde93c456d
#
_entry.id   229d29cef735f5564dcae4cde93c456d
#
_cell.length_a   1.000
_cell.length_b   1.000
_cell.length_c   1.000
_cell.angle_alpha   90.00
_cell.angle_beta   90.00
_cell.angle_gamma   90.00
#
_symmetry.space_group_name_H-M   'P 1'
#
loop_
_entity.id
_entity.type
_entity.pdbx_description
1 polymer ?
#
loop_
_entity_poly.entity_id
_entity_poly.type
_entity_poly.pdbx_seq_one_letter_code
_entity_poly.pdbx_strand_id
1 'polypeptide(L)'
;VASAKHPELNFVFQTLDSLTPATLDHLREDPTAVVILRTDNAHAMPEIRRAFFRLIHSGVTNPVIISRQYPELTPEQTQLYAATDVGGLLLDGLGDGVVLSTELLPERSKAEWLQTLDQLNQLSFGILQAARTRMSKTEYISCPSCGRTLFDLQETTAMIRKRTDHLKGVKIGIMGCIVNGPGEMADADYGYVGVGKGKIALYRGQEVIKKSVPEEQAVDQLIDLMREDGKWIEPMRLEESVVG
;
A
#
# COMPACT_ATOMS: atom_id res chain seq x y z
N VAL A 1 5.88 -35.02 -10.25
CA VAL A 1 6.80 -35.09 -9.11
C VAL A 1 5.98 -34.61 -7.91
N ALA A 2 5.59 -35.50 -7.00
CA ALA A 2 4.98 -35.10 -5.75
C ALA A 2 6.06 -34.35 -4.95
N SER A 3 5.92 -33.05 -4.78
CA SER A 3 6.82 -32.30 -3.91
C SER A 3 6.59 -32.76 -2.47
N ALA A 4 7.66 -33.02 -1.72
CA ALA A 4 7.55 -33.36 -0.33
C ALA A 4 6.86 -32.21 0.43
N LYS A 5 5.80 -32.50 1.19
CA LYS A 5 5.10 -31.54 2.03
C LYS A 5 6.04 -31.02 3.12
N HIS A 6 6.16 -29.69 3.23
CA HIS A 6 6.91 -29.08 4.33
C HIS A 6 6.08 -29.15 5.63
N PRO A 7 6.70 -29.40 6.80
CA PRO A 7 5.95 -29.56 8.05
C PRO A 7 5.26 -28.28 8.56
N GLU A 8 5.71 -27.09 8.15
CA GLU A 8 5.24 -25.81 8.70
C GLU A 8 4.48 -24.96 7.69
N LEU A 9 4.86 -24.95 6.39
CA LEU A 9 4.30 -24.04 5.41
C LEU A 9 4.31 -24.64 4.00
N ASN A 10 3.12 -24.65 3.38
CA ASN A 10 2.94 -25.14 2.01
C ASN A 10 2.11 -24.15 1.19
N PHE A 11 2.61 -23.71 0.06
CA PHE A 11 1.86 -22.90 -0.88
C PHE A 11 1.10 -23.78 -1.87
N VAL A 12 -0.21 -23.62 -1.94
CA VAL A 12 -1.10 -24.45 -2.75
C VAL A 12 -1.81 -23.59 -3.78
N PHE A 13 -1.48 -23.78 -5.06
CA PHE A 13 -2.14 -23.03 -6.15
C PHE A 13 -3.55 -23.55 -6.40
N GLN A 14 -4.51 -22.66 -6.42
CA GLN A 14 -5.92 -22.95 -6.68
C GLN A 14 -6.53 -21.96 -7.68
N THR A 15 -7.51 -22.46 -8.43
CA THR A 15 -8.42 -21.67 -9.25
C THR A 15 -9.85 -21.92 -8.76
N LEU A 16 -10.83 -21.14 -9.23
CA LEU A 16 -12.22 -21.36 -8.87
C LEU A 16 -12.67 -22.81 -9.20
N ASP A 17 -12.26 -23.34 -10.35
CA ASP A 17 -12.65 -24.69 -10.80
C ASP A 17 -11.96 -25.80 -10.02
N SER A 18 -10.73 -25.58 -9.54
CA SER A 18 -9.98 -26.54 -8.74
C SER A 18 -10.47 -26.68 -7.30
N LEU A 19 -11.30 -25.76 -6.80
CA LEU A 19 -11.89 -25.79 -5.47
C LEU A 19 -13.06 -26.82 -5.41
N THR A 20 -12.76 -28.08 -5.69
CA THR A 20 -13.72 -29.20 -5.55
C THR A 20 -14.01 -29.50 -4.08
N PRO A 21 -15.08 -30.24 -3.74
CA PRO A 21 -15.34 -30.65 -2.36
C PRO A 21 -14.14 -31.35 -1.72
N ALA A 22 -13.48 -32.26 -2.43
CA ALA A 22 -12.28 -32.95 -1.93
C ALA A 22 -11.11 -31.99 -1.65
N THR A 23 -10.90 -30.99 -2.53
CA THR A 23 -9.87 -29.94 -2.32
C THR A 23 -10.18 -29.10 -1.09
N LEU A 24 -11.44 -28.72 -0.90
CA LEU A 24 -11.89 -27.94 0.25
C LEU A 24 -11.76 -28.69 1.56
N ASP A 25 -12.09 -29.99 1.57
CA ASP A 25 -11.89 -30.87 2.73
C ASP A 25 -10.40 -30.95 3.09
N HIS A 26 -9.54 -31.15 2.09
CA HIS A 26 -8.10 -31.22 2.30
C HIS A 26 -7.52 -29.92 2.85
N LEU A 27 -7.97 -28.76 2.34
CA LEU A 27 -7.53 -27.45 2.83
C LEU A 27 -7.94 -27.24 4.30
N ARG A 28 -9.15 -27.63 4.70
CA ARG A 28 -9.60 -27.53 6.10
C ARG A 28 -8.78 -28.39 7.07
N GLU A 29 -8.29 -29.53 6.59
CA GLU A 29 -7.49 -30.46 7.39
C GLU A 29 -6.01 -30.07 7.46
N ASP A 30 -5.54 -29.20 6.56
CA ASP A 30 -4.14 -28.81 6.49
C ASP A 30 -3.89 -27.36 6.95
N PRO A 31 -3.56 -27.13 8.24
CA PRO A 31 -3.29 -25.80 8.78
C PRO A 31 -1.98 -25.18 8.24
N THR A 32 -1.13 -25.97 7.56
CA THR A 32 0.12 -25.50 6.98
C THR A 32 -0.07 -24.92 5.57
N ALA A 33 -1.25 -25.13 4.96
CA ALA A 33 -1.53 -24.68 3.60
C ALA A 33 -1.83 -23.18 3.56
N VAL A 34 -1.14 -22.48 2.65
CA VAL A 34 -1.46 -21.12 2.21
C VAL A 34 -1.97 -21.20 0.78
N VAL A 35 -3.18 -20.77 0.54
CA VAL A 35 -3.82 -20.83 -0.78
C VAL A 35 -3.28 -19.70 -1.63
N ILE A 36 -2.71 -20.01 -2.80
CA ILE A 36 -2.43 -19.02 -3.85
C ILE A 36 -3.55 -19.09 -4.87
N LEU A 37 -4.48 -18.14 -4.78
CA LEU A 37 -5.66 -18.09 -5.63
C LEU A 37 -5.36 -17.31 -6.91
N ARG A 38 -5.51 -17.95 -8.06
CA ARG A 38 -5.23 -17.38 -9.38
C ARG A 38 -6.37 -17.59 -10.37
N THR A 39 -6.40 -16.77 -11.39
CA THR A 39 -7.29 -16.91 -12.55
C THR A 39 -6.62 -16.36 -13.80
N ASP A 40 -6.93 -16.94 -14.94
CA ASP A 40 -6.56 -16.45 -16.27
C ASP A 40 -7.69 -15.63 -16.91
N ASN A 41 -8.80 -15.44 -16.19
CA ASN A 41 -9.94 -14.66 -16.67
C ASN A 41 -9.56 -13.18 -16.78
N ALA A 42 -9.91 -12.55 -17.90
CA ALA A 42 -9.73 -11.11 -18.09
C ALA A 42 -10.52 -10.29 -17.04
N HIS A 43 -11.68 -10.79 -16.60
CA HIS A 43 -12.47 -10.24 -15.50
C HIS A 43 -12.16 -10.97 -14.19
N ALA A 44 -10.96 -10.78 -13.67
CA ALA A 44 -10.42 -11.53 -12.55
C ALA A 44 -11.20 -11.36 -11.25
N MET A 45 -11.52 -10.12 -10.90
CA MET A 45 -12.10 -9.79 -9.59
C MET A 45 -13.39 -10.53 -9.27
N PRO A 46 -14.40 -10.63 -10.16
CA PRO A 46 -15.61 -11.41 -9.90
C PRO A 46 -15.36 -12.90 -9.71
N GLU A 47 -14.44 -13.48 -10.47
CA GLU A 47 -14.12 -14.92 -10.38
C GLU A 47 -13.38 -15.24 -9.08
N ILE A 48 -12.37 -14.44 -8.72
CA ILE A 48 -11.63 -14.60 -7.47
C ILE A 48 -12.57 -14.38 -6.27
N ARG A 49 -13.48 -13.40 -6.34
CA ARG A 49 -14.52 -13.19 -5.31
C ARG A 49 -15.39 -14.43 -5.13
N ARG A 50 -15.84 -15.06 -6.20
CA ARG A 50 -16.59 -16.32 -6.12
C ARG A 50 -15.79 -17.43 -5.47
N ALA A 51 -14.49 -17.52 -5.75
CA ALA A 51 -13.62 -18.49 -5.12
C ALA A 51 -13.48 -18.23 -3.61
N PHE A 52 -13.33 -16.97 -3.18
CA PHE A 52 -13.35 -16.60 -1.76
C PHE A 52 -14.65 -17.02 -1.08
N PHE A 53 -15.80 -16.73 -1.69
CA PHE A 53 -17.08 -17.16 -1.12
C PHE A 53 -17.19 -18.69 -1.04
N ARG A 54 -16.64 -19.44 -2.01
CA ARG A 54 -16.59 -20.90 -1.95
C ARG A 54 -15.73 -21.38 -0.76
N LEU A 55 -14.56 -20.79 -0.56
CA LEU A 55 -13.70 -21.10 0.62
C LEU A 55 -14.42 -20.80 1.94
N ILE A 56 -14.97 -19.60 2.07
CA ILE A 56 -15.68 -19.16 3.30
C ILE A 56 -16.88 -20.04 3.61
N HIS A 57 -17.76 -20.32 2.64
CA HIS A 57 -18.93 -21.16 2.84
C HIS A 57 -18.57 -22.62 3.18
N SER A 58 -17.39 -23.05 2.75
CA SER A 58 -16.89 -24.39 3.06
C SER A 58 -16.11 -24.45 4.39
N GLY A 59 -16.03 -23.34 5.14
CA GLY A 59 -15.32 -23.31 6.42
C GLY A 59 -13.79 -23.41 6.30
N VAL A 60 -13.22 -23.06 5.14
CA VAL A 60 -11.76 -22.98 4.93
C VAL A 60 -11.27 -21.68 5.52
N THR A 61 -10.34 -21.74 6.47
CA THR A 61 -9.76 -20.60 7.19
C THR A 61 -8.29 -20.35 6.88
N ASN A 62 -7.75 -21.07 5.94
CA ASN A 62 -6.35 -20.93 5.49
C ASN A 62 -6.11 -19.53 4.91
N PRO A 63 -4.92 -18.94 5.11
CA PRO A 63 -4.55 -17.68 4.46
C PRO A 63 -4.61 -17.79 2.95
N VAL A 64 -5.09 -16.71 2.29
CA VAL A 64 -5.26 -16.66 0.83
C VAL A 64 -4.46 -15.52 0.25
N ILE A 65 -3.55 -15.83 -0.64
CA ILE A 65 -2.78 -14.87 -1.44
C ILE A 65 -3.45 -14.74 -2.81
N ILE A 66 -3.79 -13.51 -3.19
CA ILE A 66 -4.31 -13.22 -4.53
C ILE A 66 -3.14 -13.13 -5.50
N SER A 67 -3.12 -13.98 -6.52
CA SER A 67 -2.07 -14.02 -7.53
C SER A 67 -2.61 -13.58 -8.88
N ARG A 68 -1.96 -12.58 -9.49
CA ARG A 68 -2.27 -12.12 -10.85
C ARG A 68 -1.00 -12.08 -11.70
N GLN A 69 -1.13 -12.62 -12.90
CA GLN A 69 -0.12 -12.50 -13.95
C GLN A 69 -0.67 -11.63 -15.07
N TYR A 70 0.09 -10.64 -15.49
CA TYR A 70 -0.26 -9.76 -16.59
C TYR A 70 0.64 -10.03 -17.79
N PRO A 71 0.11 -9.90 -19.03
CA PRO A 71 0.94 -9.84 -20.23
C PRO A 71 1.85 -8.60 -20.16
N GLU A 72 2.68 -8.39 -21.17
CA GLU A 72 3.46 -7.18 -21.27
C GLU A 72 2.53 -5.97 -21.46
N LEU A 73 2.47 -5.10 -20.44
CA LEU A 73 1.64 -3.90 -20.38
C LEU A 73 2.51 -2.70 -20.04
N THR A 74 2.01 -1.50 -20.33
CA THR A 74 2.66 -0.30 -19.77
C THR A 74 2.52 -0.28 -18.25
N PRO A 75 3.40 0.45 -17.51
CA PRO A 75 3.28 0.59 -16.06
C PRO A 75 1.90 1.09 -15.63
N GLU A 76 1.31 2.05 -16.35
CA GLU A 76 0.00 2.60 -16.06
C GLU A 76 -1.12 1.58 -16.25
N GLN A 77 -1.06 0.77 -17.32
CA GLN A 77 -2.02 -0.30 -17.57
C GLN A 77 -1.92 -1.37 -16.48
N THR A 78 -0.70 -1.78 -16.15
CA THR A 78 -0.46 -2.76 -15.07
C THR A 78 -1.01 -2.25 -13.74
N GLN A 79 -0.80 -0.98 -13.43
CA GLN A 79 -1.33 -0.35 -12.21
C GLN A 79 -2.86 -0.36 -12.18
N LEU A 80 -3.52 0.03 -13.27
CA LEU A 80 -4.98 0.07 -13.36
C LEU A 80 -5.60 -1.32 -13.22
N TYR A 81 -5.07 -2.30 -13.93
CA TYR A 81 -5.59 -3.67 -13.86
C TYR A 81 -5.33 -4.29 -12.49
N ALA A 82 -4.13 -4.17 -11.94
CA ALA A 82 -3.80 -4.72 -10.63
C ALA A 82 -4.63 -4.07 -9.51
N ALA A 83 -4.81 -2.75 -9.54
CA ALA A 83 -5.63 -2.05 -8.57
C ALA A 83 -7.10 -2.50 -8.64
N THR A 84 -7.63 -2.74 -9.85
CA THR A 84 -9.01 -3.21 -10.06
C THR A 84 -9.16 -4.67 -9.62
N ASP A 85 -8.25 -5.55 -10.06
CA ASP A 85 -8.37 -6.99 -9.84
C ASP A 85 -8.17 -7.38 -8.36
N VAL A 86 -7.28 -6.67 -7.67
CA VAL A 86 -6.84 -7.03 -6.32
C VAL A 86 -7.35 -6.02 -5.27
N GLY A 87 -7.25 -4.72 -5.57
CA GLY A 87 -7.59 -3.67 -4.60
C GLY A 87 -9.04 -3.74 -4.13
N GLY A 88 -9.99 -3.99 -5.03
CA GLY A 88 -11.40 -4.14 -4.67
C GLY A 88 -11.67 -5.33 -3.75
N LEU A 89 -10.93 -6.44 -3.89
CA LEU A 89 -11.05 -7.60 -3.02
C LEU A 89 -10.50 -7.30 -1.62
N LEU A 90 -9.34 -6.64 -1.55
CA LEU A 90 -8.73 -6.24 -0.28
C LEU A 90 -9.60 -5.24 0.50
N LEU A 91 -10.28 -4.30 -0.19
CA LEU A 91 -11.23 -3.37 0.42
C LEU A 91 -12.45 -4.09 1.01
N ASP A 92 -12.87 -5.21 0.40
CA ASP A 92 -13.93 -6.07 0.93
C ASP A 92 -13.45 -7.01 2.05
N GLY A 93 -12.18 -6.90 2.49
CA GLY A 93 -11.58 -7.76 3.50
C GLY A 93 -11.22 -9.16 3.00
N LEU A 94 -11.09 -9.35 1.68
CA LEU A 94 -10.75 -10.62 1.06
C LEU A 94 -9.27 -10.64 0.67
N GLY A 95 -8.53 -11.64 1.17
CA GLY A 95 -7.12 -11.86 0.87
C GLY A 95 -6.15 -11.37 1.94
N ASP A 96 -5.12 -12.18 2.18
CA ASP A 96 -4.09 -11.97 3.19
C ASP A 96 -2.75 -11.53 2.56
N GLY A 97 -2.67 -11.54 1.24
CA GLY A 97 -1.47 -11.15 0.50
C GLY A 97 -1.70 -11.02 -1.00
N VAL A 98 -0.69 -10.48 -1.68
CA VAL A 98 -0.71 -10.21 -3.13
C VAL A 98 0.57 -10.70 -3.77
N VAL A 99 0.45 -11.35 -4.92
CA VAL A 99 1.55 -11.67 -5.84
C VAL A 99 1.20 -11.13 -7.21
N LEU A 100 1.96 -10.16 -7.69
CA LEU A 100 1.88 -9.67 -9.07
C LEU A 100 3.08 -10.19 -9.85
N SER A 101 2.82 -10.68 -11.05
CA SER A 101 3.84 -11.18 -11.98
C SER A 101 3.54 -10.74 -13.42
N THR A 102 4.53 -10.85 -14.27
CA THR A 102 4.41 -10.65 -15.72
C THR A 102 4.98 -11.84 -16.47
N GLU A 103 4.70 -11.92 -17.75
CA GLU A 103 5.27 -12.97 -18.61
C GLU A 103 6.79 -12.84 -18.68
N LEU A 104 7.43 -14.00 -18.68
CA LEU A 104 8.89 -14.07 -18.85
C LEU A 104 9.23 -13.88 -20.33
N LEU A 105 9.94 -12.80 -20.63
CA LEU A 105 10.44 -12.51 -21.97
C LEU A 105 11.94 -12.85 -22.01
N PRO A 106 12.34 -13.93 -22.73
CA PRO A 106 13.72 -14.44 -22.72
C PRO A 106 14.77 -13.43 -23.19
N GLU A 107 14.37 -12.47 -24.02
CA GLU A 107 15.23 -11.42 -24.59
C GLU A 107 15.60 -10.30 -23.62
N ARG A 108 14.93 -10.21 -22.44
CA ARG A 108 15.22 -9.18 -21.45
C ARG A 108 16.52 -9.47 -20.70
N SER A 109 17.32 -8.43 -20.53
CA SER A 109 18.49 -8.47 -19.68
C SER A 109 18.13 -8.64 -18.18
N LYS A 110 19.09 -9.09 -17.39
CA LYS A 110 18.93 -9.20 -15.93
C LYS A 110 18.56 -7.86 -15.29
N ALA A 111 19.12 -6.75 -15.78
CA ALA A 111 18.83 -5.41 -15.24
C ALA A 111 17.38 -5.01 -15.49
N GLU A 112 16.85 -5.23 -16.69
CA GLU A 112 15.44 -4.96 -17.03
C GLU A 112 14.49 -5.83 -16.22
N TRP A 113 14.84 -7.09 -15.97
CA TRP A 113 14.07 -7.97 -15.09
C TRP A 113 14.03 -7.46 -13.65
N LEU A 114 15.16 -7.05 -13.09
CA LEU A 114 15.22 -6.52 -11.73
C LEU A 114 14.39 -5.24 -11.61
N GLN A 115 14.43 -4.37 -12.61
CA GLN A 115 13.61 -3.16 -12.65
C GLN A 115 12.11 -3.49 -12.70
N THR A 116 11.71 -4.45 -13.54
CA THR A 116 10.31 -4.90 -13.65
C THR A 116 9.81 -5.50 -12.33
N LEU A 117 10.62 -6.35 -11.70
CA LEU A 117 10.27 -6.96 -10.41
C LEU A 117 10.15 -5.90 -9.30
N ASP A 118 11.04 -4.90 -9.28
CA ASP A 118 10.94 -3.80 -8.32
C ASP A 118 9.67 -2.99 -8.52
N GLN A 119 9.29 -2.66 -9.76
CA GLN A 119 8.05 -1.97 -10.09
C GLN A 119 6.82 -2.76 -9.64
N LEU A 120 6.75 -4.07 -9.92
CA LEU A 120 5.65 -4.94 -9.48
C LEU A 120 5.58 -5.04 -7.96
N ASN A 121 6.72 -5.10 -7.28
CA ASN A 121 6.79 -5.11 -5.83
C ASN A 121 6.30 -3.79 -5.23
N GLN A 122 6.76 -2.65 -5.75
CA GLN A 122 6.30 -1.32 -5.33
C GLN A 122 4.79 -1.15 -5.57
N LEU A 123 4.28 -1.62 -6.71
CA LEU A 123 2.85 -1.61 -7.01
C LEU A 123 2.06 -2.47 -6.02
N SER A 124 2.52 -3.68 -5.71
CA SER A 124 1.88 -4.57 -4.72
C SER A 124 1.77 -3.89 -3.35
N PHE A 125 2.85 -3.28 -2.87
CA PHE A 125 2.82 -2.52 -1.61
C PHE A 125 1.95 -1.26 -1.70
N GLY A 126 1.92 -0.60 -2.86
CA GLY A 126 1.03 0.54 -3.10
C GLY A 126 -0.45 0.16 -2.99
N ILE A 127 -0.86 -0.98 -3.58
CA ILE A 127 -2.23 -1.50 -3.50
C ILE A 127 -2.58 -1.89 -2.06
N LEU A 128 -1.69 -2.61 -1.37
CA LEU A 128 -1.88 -3.00 0.04
C LEU A 128 -2.05 -1.77 0.95
N GLN A 129 -1.27 -0.71 0.72
CA GLN A 129 -1.39 0.53 1.48
C GLN A 129 -2.66 1.30 1.15
N ALA A 130 -3.04 1.40 -0.12
CA ALA A 130 -4.29 2.05 -0.54
C ALA A 130 -5.52 1.35 0.03
N ALA A 131 -5.49 0.01 0.13
CA ALA A 131 -6.52 -0.79 0.79
C ALA A 131 -6.41 -0.79 2.33
N ARG A 132 -5.43 -0.10 2.91
CA ARG A 132 -5.15 -0.04 4.36
C ARG A 132 -4.89 -1.41 5.02
N THR A 133 -4.52 -2.41 4.24
CA THR A 133 -4.19 -3.75 4.75
C THR A 133 -2.75 -3.84 5.25
N ARG A 134 -1.84 -3.04 4.67
CA ARG A 134 -0.44 -2.97 5.11
C ARG A 134 0.17 -1.60 4.82
N MET A 135 0.64 -0.90 5.85
CA MET A 135 1.38 0.34 5.71
C MET A 135 2.87 0.06 5.45
N SER A 136 3.38 0.52 4.33
CA SER A 136 4.79 0.34 3.93
C SER A 136 5.59 1.63 3.94
N LYS A 137 4.91 2.78 3.94
CA LYS A 137 5.46 4.15 3.96
C LYS A 137 4.52 5.10 4.68
N THR A 138 4.87 6.37 4.75
CA THR A 138 3.99 7.43 5.26
C THR A 138 2.74 7.58 4.40
N GLU A 139 1.58 7.75 5.03
CA GLU A 139 0.33 8.13 4.36
C GLU A 139 0.17 9.65 4.38
N TYR A 140 -0.23 10.23 3.26
CA TYR A 140 -0.49 11.67 3.15
C TYR A 140 -1.94 11.91 2.82
N ILE A 141 -2.58 12.75 3.63
CA ILE A 141 -3.96 13.19 3.45
C ILE A 141 -3.90 14.65 3.04
N SER A 142 -4.10 14.93 1.77
CA SER A 142 -4.08 16.30 1.24
C SER A 142 -5.46 16.73 0.80
N CYS A 143 -5.83 17.98 1.06
CA CYS A 143 -7.07 18.55 0.53
C CYS A 143 -6.94 18.74 -1.01
N PRO A 144 -8.09 18.75 -1.74
CA PRO A 144 -8.08 18.89 -3.20
C PRO A 144 -7.66 20.27 -3.71
N SER A 145 -7.28 21.19 -2.83
CA SER A 145 -7.05 22.60 -3.10
C SER A 145 -8.32 23.37 -3.51
N CYS A 146 -8.41 24.61 -3.13
CA CYS A 146 -9.50 25.53 -3.51
C CYS A 146 -9.01 26.97 -3.42
N GLY A 147 -9.86 27.95 -3.76
CA GLY A 147 -9.53 29.38 -3.67
C GLY A 147 -9.16 29.91 -2.28
N ARG A 148 -9.24 29.09 -1.24
CA ARG A 148 -8.85 29.42 0.15
C ARG A 148 -7.48 28.84 0.53
N THR A 149 -6.81 28.10 -0.37
CA THR A 149 -5.48 27.56 -0.14
C THR A 149 -4.46 28.71 0.01
N LEU A 150 -3.66 28.64 1.07
CA LEU A 150 -2.78 29.76 1.51
C LEU A 150 -1.32 29.60 1.12
N PHE A 151 -0.94 28.45 0.53
CA PHE A 151 0.41 28.12 0.06
C PHE A 151 0.34 27.19 -1.16
N ASP A 152 1.44 26.94 -1.84
CA ASP A 152 1.49 25.92 -2.91
C ASP A 152 1.39 24.51 -2.30
N LEU A 153 0.21 23.92 -2.42
CA LEU A 153 -0.09 22.61 -1.83
C LEU A 153 0.71 21.47 -2.46
N GLN A 154 0.98 21.55 -3.77
CA GLN A 154 1.72 20.50 -4.49
C GLN A 154 3.20 20.53 -4.11
N GLU A 155 3.81 21.71 -4.15
CA GLU A 155 5.22 21.92 -3.79
C GLU A 155 5.45 21.54 -2.32
N THR A 156 4.60 22.03 -1.42
CA THR A 156 4.68 21.72 0.02
C THR A 156 4.52 20.23 0.29
N THR A 157 3.56 19.57 -0.38
CA THR A 157 3.37 18.12 -0.24
C THR A 157 4.60 17.35 -0.72
N ALA A 158 5.18 17.75 -1.85
CA ALA A 158 6.39 17.12 -2.38
C ALA A 158 7.59 17.29 -1.41
N MET A 159 7.74 18.49 -0.84
CA MET A 159 8.80 18.79 0.15
C MET A 159 8.64 17.96 1.44
N ILE A 160 7.44 17.87 1.97
CA ILE A 160 7.15 17.05 3.16
C ILE A 160 7.41 15.57 2.85
N ARG A 161 6.91 15.06 1.72
CA ARG A 161 7.13 13.67 1.27
C ARG A 161 8.60 13.32 1.19
N LYS A 162 9.41 14.14 0.54
CA LYS A 162 10.84 13.91 0.39
C LYS A 162 11.56 13.66 1.72
N ARG A 163 11.05 14.25 2.81
CA ARG A 163 11.66 14.17 4.13
C ARG A 163 11.07 13.12 5.04
N THR A 164 9.84 12.65 4.78
CA THR A 164 9.07 11.83 5.72
C THR A 164 8.58 10.50 5.14
N ASP A 165 8.76 10.20 3.84
CA ASP A 165 8.17 9.03 3.16
C ASP A 165 8.61 7.69 3.77
N HIS A 166 9.73 7.66 4.48
CA HIS A 166 10.28 6.47 5.16
C HIS A 166 9.60 6.13 6.50
N LEU A 167 8.74 7.01 7.02
CA LEU A 167 8.07 6.81 8.31
C LEU A 167 6.85 5.90 8.17
N LYS A 168 7.07 4.59 8.24
CA LYS A 168 6.01 3.59 8.04
C LYS A 168 4.88 3.74 9.05
N GLY A 169 3.66 3.84 8.55
CA GLY A 169 2.45 3.90 9.36
C GLY A 169 2.12 5.27 9.96
N VAL A 170 2.96 6.28 9.75
CA VAL A 170 2.67 7.67 10.12
C VAL A 170 1.73 8.27 9.07
N LYS A 171 0.70 8.99 9.51
CA LYS A 171 -0.25 9.71 8.65
C LYS A 171 -0.08 11.21 8.82
N ILE A 172 0.15 11.93 7.73
CA ILE A 172 0.36 13.38 7.73
C ILE A 172 -0.74 14.06 6.91
N GLY A 173 -1.53 14.90 7.58
CA GLY A 173 -2.50 15.78 6.94
C GLY A 173 -1.84 17.06 6.42
N ILE A 174 -2.04 17.41 5.13
CA ILE A 174 -1.52 18.63 4.53
C ILE A 174 -2.70 19.41 3.96
N MET A 175 -3.12 20.46 4.69
CA MET A 175 -4.35 21.18 4.45
C MET A 175 -4.09 22.64 4.09
N GLY A 176 -4.57 23.05 2.93
CA GLY A 176 -4.37 24.41 2.41
C GLY A 176 -4.98 25.51 3.27
N CYS A 177 -6.01 25.20 4.07
CA CYS A 177 -6.64 26.17 4.97
C CYS A 177 -7.30 25.49 6.19
N ILE A 178 -7.57 26.30 7.22
CA ILE A 178 -8.19 25.84 8.49
C ILE A 178 -9.70 25.53 8.36
N VAL A 179 -10.37 25.94 7.30
CA VAL A 179 -11.85 25.87 7.24
C VAL A 179 -12.36 24.43 7.26
N ASN A 180 -11.85 23.58 6.38
CA ASN A 180 -12.23 22.16 6.30
C ASN A 180 -11.09 21.24 6.75
N GLY A 181 -9.84 21.78 6.76
CA GLY A 181 -8.62 20.99 6.98
C GLY A 181 -8.66 20.08 8.20
N PRO A 182 -8.99 20.59 9.41
CA PRO A 182 -9.04 19.75 10.61
C PRO A 182 -10.01 18.58 10.50
N GLY A 183 -11.16 18.75 9.84
CA GLY A 183 -12.14 17.68 9.61
C GLY A 183 -11.67 16.67 8.57
N GLU A 184 -11.04 17.13 7.47
CA GLU A 184 -10.55 16.27 6.39
C GLU A 184 -9.34 15.42 6.79
N MET A 185 -8.56 15.87 7.78
CA MET A 185 -7.41 15.14 8.32
C MET A 185 -7.69 14.49 9.68
N ALA A 186 -8.95 14.21 10.01
CA ALA A 186 -9.34 13.76 11.35
C ALA A 186 -8.61 12.48 11.83
N ASP A 187 -8.20 11.61 10.92
CA ASP A 187 -7.44 10.39 11.21
C ASP A 187 -5.92 10.52 10.97
N ALA A 188 -5.40 11.75 10.76
CA ALA A 188 -3.98 12.00 10.65
C ALA A 188 -3.31 12.02 12.04
N ASP A 189 -2.07 11.51 12.12
CA ASP A 189 -1.25 11.60 13.33
C ASP A 189 -0.69 13.02 13.51
N TYR A 190 -0.35 13.67 12.39
CA TYR A 190 0.17 15.04 12.35
C TYR A 190 -0.52 15.86 11.26
N GLY A 191 -0.66 17.16 11.49
CA GLY A 191 -1.25 18.09 10.53
C GLY A 191 -0.38 19.30 10.24
N TYR A 192 -0.31 19.66 8.96
CA TYR A 192 0.28 20.89 8.44
C TYR A 192 -0.85 21.69 7.80
N VAL A 193 -1.28 22.78 8.43
CA VAL A 193 -2.51 23.49 8.05
C VAL A 193 -2.25 24.97 7.84
N GLY A 194 -2.61 25.52 6.69
CA GLY A 194 -2.55 26.95 6.41
C GLY A 194 -3.56 27.74 7.26
N VAL A 195 -3.07 28.73 8.00
CA VAL A 195 -3.89 29.58 8.86
C VAL A 195 -3.86 31.07 8.48
N GLY A 196 -2.95 31.45 7.61
CA GLY A 196 -2.77 32.80 7.07
C GLY A 196 -1.63 32.81 6.05
N LYS A 197 -1.45 33.93 5.34
CA LYS A 197 -0.38 34.05 4.36
C LYS A 197 1.00 33.84 5.02
N GLY A 198 1.74 32.82 4.57
CA GLY A 198 3.04 32.45 5.13
C GLY A 198 2.97 31.93 6.58
N LYS A 199 1.81 31.50 7.06
CA LYS A 199 1.60 31.02 8.43
C LYS A 199 0.93 29.67 8.47
N ILE A 200 1.53 28.74 9.21
CA ILE A 200 1.11 27.35 9.31
C ILE A 200 0.78 27.02 10.77
N ALA A 201 -0.29 26.29 11.00
CA ALA A 201 -0.52 25.61 12.26
C ALA A 201 -0.09 24.16 12.17
N LEU A 202 0.56 23.67 13.21
CA LEU A 202 0.96 22.28 13.34
C LEU A 202 0.06 21.56 14.35
N TYR A 203 -0.40 20.39 13.97
CA TYR A 203 -1.31 19.56 14.75
C TYR A 203 -0.67 18.24 15.14
N ARG A 204 -1.06 17.73 16.30
CA ARG A 204 -0.88 16.35 16.75
C ARG A 204 -2.29 15.75 16.84
N GLY A 205 -2.62 14.81 15.95
CA GLY A 205 -4.01 14.40 15.76
C GLY A 205 -4.89 15.60 15.44
N GLN A 206 -5.88 15.86 16.28
CA GLN A 206 -6.79 17.00 16.14
C GLN A 206 -6.40 18.21 17.03
N GLU A 207 -5.36 18.10 17.83
CA GLU A 207 -4.92 19.16 18.73
C GLU A 207 -3.90 20.09 18.06
N VAL A 208 -4.14 21.41 18.18
CA VAL A 208 -3.21 22.44 17.67
C VAL A 208 -2.07 22.60 18.66
N ILE A 209 -0.87 22.17 18.28
CA ILE A 209 0.35 22.28 19.09
C ILE A 209 1.04 23.62 18.84
N LYS A 210 1.10 24.07 17.59
CA LYS A 210 1.69 25.37 17.22
C LYS A 210 0.72 26.13 16.33
N LYS A 211 0.28 27.32 16.76
CA LYS A 211 -0.82 28.06 16.12
C LYS A 211 -0.40 28.91 14.90
N SER A 212 0.87 29.32 14.82
CA SER A 212 1.33 30.27 13.80
C SER A 212 2.85 30.16 13.62
N VAL A 213 3.27 29.17 12.87
CA VAL A 213 4.67 28.94 12.51
C VAL A 213 4.91 29.60 11.15
N PRO A 214 6.05 30.30 10.93
CA PRO A 214 6.44 30.73 9.62
C PRO A 214 6.55 29.54 8.65
N GLU A 215 6.03 29.66 7.44
CA GLU A 215 6.00 28.58 6.44
C GLU A 215 7.40 27.99 6.19
N GLU A 216 8.43 28.84 6.14
CA GLU A 216 9.83 28.46 5.94
C GLU A 216 10.38 27.50 7.02
N GLN A 217 9.81 27.55 8.23
CA GLN A 217 10.24 26.74 9.38
C GLN A 217 9.28 25.59 9.67
N ALA A 218 8.11 25.57 9.03
CA ALA A 218 7.01 24.73 9.45
C ALA A 218 7.29 23.24 9.22
N VAL A 219 8.01 22.88 8.16
CA VAL A 219 8.38 21.48 7.87
C VAL A 219 9.40 20.97 8.88
N ASP A 220 10.40 21.79 9.26
CA ASP A 220 11.37 21.42 10.28
C ASP A 220 10.69 21.22 11.65
N GLN A 221 9.81 22.13 12.01
CA GLN A 221 9.07 22.04 13.26
C GLN A 221 8.05 20.89 13.29
N LEU A 222 7.52 20.47 12.13
CA LEU A 222 6.71 19.27 12.02
C LEU A 222 7.54 18.01 12.30
N ILE A 223 8.77 17.95 11.76
CA ILE A 223 9.71 16.85 12.00
C ILE A 223 10.13 16.82 13.48
N ASP A 224 10.40 17.98 14.09
CA ASP A 224 10.74 18.08 15.50
C ASP A 224 9.60 17.55 16.38
N LEU A 225 8.34 17.85 16.04
CA LEU A 225 7.19 17.29 16.73
C LEU A 225 7.14 15.75 16.65
N MET A 226 7.46 15.18 15.47
CA MET A 226 7.57 13.73 15.31
C MET A 226 8.71 13.12 16.10
N ARG A 227 9.83 13.85 16.27
CA ARG A 227 10.97 13.45 17.12
C ARG A 227 10.61 13.46 18.60
N GLU A 228 9.92 14.51 19.05
CA GLU A 228 9.42 14.60 20.43
C GLU A 228 8.53 13.41 20.79
N ASP A 229 7.72 12.94 19.84
CA ASP A 229 6.80 11.82 20.04
C ASP A 229 7.46 10.44 19.83
N GLY A 230 8.77 10.40 19.52
CA GLY A 230 9.49 9.15 19.24
C GLY A 230 9.03 8.43 17.96
N LYS A 231 8.34 9.14 17.05
CA LYS A 231 7.89 8.61 15.77
C LYS A 231 8.89 8.81 14.62
N TRP A 232 9.91 9.64 14.86
CA TRP A 232 10.96 9.86 13.88
C TRP A 232 11.95 8.71 13.88
N ILE A 233 12.23 8.19 12.69
CA ILE A 233 13.30 7.23 12.42
C ILE A 233 14.22 7.91 11.41
N GLU A 234 15.52 7.89 11.67
CA GLU A 234 16.47 8.45 10.70
C GLU A 234 16.40 7.63 9.39
N PRO A 235 16.34 8.30 8.22
CA PRO A 235 16.33 7.60 6.95
C PRO A 235 17.62 6.78 6.82
N MET A 236 17.50 5.51 6.44
CA MET A 236 18.68 4.70 6.10
C MET A 236 19.41 5.39 4.95
N ARG A 237 20.61 5.88 5.18
CA ARG A 237 21.53 6.22 4.11
C ARG A 237 21.85 4.91 3.39
N LEU A 238 21.40 4.76 2.17
CA LEU A 238 22.00 3.79 1.27
C LEU A 238 23.46 4.28 1.09
N GLU A 239 24.37 3.74 1.89
CA GLU A 239 25.79 3.80 1.51
C GLU A 239 25.84 3.20 0.11
N GLU A 240 26.38 3.97 -0.82
CA GLU A 240 26.74 3.49 -2.15
C GLU A 240 27.57 2.22 -1.92
N SER A 241 26.93 1.05 -2.05
CA SER A 241 27.66 -0.20 -2.08
C SER A 241 28.52 -0.12 -3.32
N VAL A 242 29.76 0.27 -3.09
CA VAL A 242 30.86 0.26 -4.03
C VAL A 242 30.85 -1.12 -4.68
N VAL A 243 30.47 -1.15 -5.94
CA VAL A 243 30.67 -2.29 -6.82
C VAL A 243 32.18 -2.41 -6.95
N GLY A 244 32.74 -3.34 -6.20
CA GLY A 244 34.06 -3.89 -6.43
C GLY A 244 33.97 -5.13 -7.33
#